data_a7c4e7b011f30eb66e46277c83fcedaf
#
_entry.id   a7c4e7b011f30eb66e46277c83fcedaf
#
_cell.length_a   1.000
_cell.length_b   1.000
_cell.length_c   1.000
_cell.angle_alpha   90.00
_cell.angle_beta   90.00
_cell.angle_gamma   90.00
#
_symmetry.space_group_name_H-M   'P 1'
#
loop_
_entity.id
_entity.type
_entity.pdbx_description
1 polymer ?
#
loop_
_entity_poly.entity_id
_entity_poly.type
_entity_poly.pdbx_seq_one_letter_code
_entity_poly.pdbx_strand_id
1 'polypeptide(L)'
;MEEPRQYLSKILPDNAPAMLRLLHYCQFGEIKSLRRTCRRLKEFIDTTREAWPKDISALHLAAKYDNLSMAVDCISRGFQLDQKMERWRVGHRVGFTMQILHRATPLHVAAYYSANEVLRALLEAGADKDAESSCYGSVIQTTIEVDNKDGFLLLMAAEAKLKGALMTCARLGRTQFAEYLLEQMDVMKLQARLGLEWSLDSPDPEESPLYVACRNGFYTLAKILLEKGLPTVYTDILGTTLTPLVGACQNGHMSIATLLMDAGVSPDPPAPTYAFSTRDPADLTWRFQQSSPLFIAFKKEDLEMFRLLIRRGARVSLTPHTPRFHQGMLHGMLNELRYFSNMERGLDMIWEALRTRRFDINAKDPRGDTALHTFANICSTHRFWCKHLHFINLLDMLLQYGADKTIENDRGKTPFGILFSSGGTYEFGVSDLHYELNSTGFLHFLKTVYQMLLL
;
A
#
# COMPACT_ATOMS: atom_id res chain seq x y z
N MET A 1 -23.62 -57.75 -23.89
CA MET A 1 -23.03 -56.41 -24.11
C MET A 1 -24.20 -55.42 -24.06
N GLU A 2 -24.35 -54.77 -22.92
CA GLU A 2 -25.33 -53.67 -22.82
C GLU A 2 -24.91 -52.55 -23.76
N GLU A 3 -25.86 -52.02 -24.52
CA GLU A 3 -25.57 -50.96 -25.48
C GLU A 3 -24.90 -49.74 -24.76
N PRO A 4 -23.86 -49.14 -25.38
CA PRO A 4 -23.16 -47.97 -24.78
C PRO A 4 -24.12 -46.85 -24.35
N ARG A 5 -25.31 -46.80 -24.91
CA ARG A 5 -26.38 -45.83 -24.56
C ARG A 5 -26.93 -46.02 -23.16
N GLN A 6 -27.08 -47.26 -22.65
CA GLN A 6 -27.57 -47.52 -21.28
C GLN A 6 -26.50 -47.28 -20.21
N TYR A 7 -25.24 -47.47 -20.57
CA TYR A 7 -24.13 -47.23 -19.66
C TYR A 7 -23.93 -45.74 -19.38
N LEU A 8 -23.96 -44.91 -20.43
CA LEU A 8 -23.84 -43.46 -20.31
C LEU A 8 -25.00 -42.80 -19.57
N SER A 9 -26.23 -43.32 -19.68
CA SER A 9 -27.39 -42.77 -18.98
C SER A 9 -27.41 -43.07 -17.48
N LYS A 10 -26.69 -44.11 -17.03
CA LYS A 10 -26.53 -44.47 -15.61
C LYS A 10 -25.41 -43.66 -14.91
N ILE A 11 -24.45 -43.19 -15.69
CA ILE A 11 -23.27 -42.42 -15.16
C ILE A 11 -23.54 -40.91 -15.08
N LEU A 12 -24.53 -40.42 -15.82
CA LEU A 12 -24.70 -39.00 -16.12
C LEU A 12 -25.32 -38.09 -15.08
N PRO A 13 -26.18 -38.50 -14.13
CA PRO A 13 -26.79 -37.55 -13.20
C PRO A 13 -25.90 -37.12 -12.04
N ASP A 14 -25.00 -38.01 -11.57
CA ASP A 14 -24.29 -37.80 -10.28
C ASP A 14 -22.82 -37.37 -10.45
N ASN A 15 -22.27 -37.34 -11.66
CA ASN A 15 -20.87 -37.05 -11.90
C ASN A 15 -20.66 -36.01 -13.02
N ALA A 16 -21.15 -34.78 -12.81
CA ALA A 16 -20.88 -33.63 -13.69
C ALA A 16 -19.35 -33.43 -13.95
N PRO A 17 -18.44 -33.62 -12.95
CA PRO A 17 -17.02 -33.58 -13.17
C PRO A 17 -16.48 -34.67 -14.11
N ALA A 18 -17.00 -35.89 -14.03
CA ALA A 18 -16.60 -37.00 -14.89
C ALA A 18 -17.06 -36.78 -16.34
N MET A 19 -18.21 -36.18 -16.53
CA MET A 19 -18.74 -35.84 -17.84
C MET A 19 -17.94 -34.67 -18.48
N LEU A 20 -17.59 -33.68 -17.70
CA LEU A 20 -16.68 -32.64 -18.16
C LEU A 20 -15.35 -33.24 -18.62
N ARG A 21 -14.81 -34.21 -17.86
CA ARG A 21 -13.59 -34.96 -18.26
C ARG A 21 -13.76 -35.69 -19.58
N LEU A 22 -14.88 -36.35 -19.80
CA LEU A 22 -15.17 -37.05 -21.06
C LEU A 22 -15.26 -36.10 -22.26
N LEU A 23 -15.93 -34.98 -22.12
CA LEU A 23 -16.04 -33.96 -23.16
C LEU A 23 -14.69 -33.33 -23.51
N HIS A 24 -13.73 -33.31 -22.59
CA HIS A 24 -12.40 -32.78 -22.80
C HIS A 24 -11.47 -33.72 -23.56
N TYR A 25 -11.72 -35.03 -23.51
CA TYR A 25 -11.03 -36.03 -24.31
C TYR A 25 -11.46 -36.05 -25.77
N CYS A 26 -12.62 -35.48 -26.09
CA CYS A 26 -13.17 -35.54 -27.41
C CYS A 26 -12.70 -34.37 -28.28
N GLN A 27 -12.20 -34.66 -29.47
CA GLN A 27 -11.97 -33.64 -30.49
C GLN A 27 -13.29 -32.96 -30.87
N PHE A 28 -13.23 -31.73 -31.38
CA PHE A 28 -14.43 -30.93 -31.71
C PHE A 28 -15.45 -31.68 -32.64
N GLY A 29 -14.95 -32.59 -33.50
CA GLY A 29 -15.76 -33.47 -34.33
C GLY A 29 -16.48 -34.55 -33.54
N GLU A 30 -15.83 -35.13 -32.52
CA GLU A 30 -16.39 -36.16 -31.65
C GLU A 30 -17.43 -35.62 -30.69
N ILE A 31 -17.21 -34.37 -30.20
CA ILE A 31 -18.19 -33.64 -29.41
C ILE A 31 -19.51 -33.43 -30.22
N LYS A 32 -19.39 -33.08 -31.51
CA LYS A 32 -20.55 -32.99 -32.41
C LYS A 32 -21.29 -34.33 -32.58
N SER A 33 -20.52 -35.42 -32.61
CA SER A 33 -21.07 -36.77 -32.70
C SER A 33 -21.77 -37.18 -31.42
N LEU A 34 -21.14 -37.00 -30.26
CA LEU A 34 -21.70 -37.25 -28.93
C LEU A 34 -22.97 -36.41 -28.65
N ARG A 35 -23.01 -35.16 -29.12
CA ARG A 35 -24.20 -34.28 -29.03
C ARG A 35 -25.42 -34.84 -29.78
N ARG A 36 -25.18 -35.64 -30.83
CA ARG A 36 -26.26 -36.27 -31.63
C ARG A 36 -26.80 -37.54 -31.01
N THR A 37 -26.02 -38.18 -30.12
CA THR A 37 -26.37 -39.52 -29.61
C THR A 37 -27.14 -39.51 -28.29
N CYS A 38 -27.07 -38.46 -27.50
CA CYS A 38 -27.76 -38.38 -26.21
C CYS A 38 -28.36 -37.01 -25.95
N ARG A 39 -29.66 -36.91 -25.73
CA ARG A 39 -30.36 -35.66 -25.48
C ARG A 39 -29.86 -34.94 -24.22
N ARG A 40 -29.62 -35.68 -23.12
CA ARG A 40 -29.08 -35.12 -21.88
C ARG A 40 -27.64 -34.61 -22.05
N LEU A 41 -26.81 -35.31 -22.82
CA LEU A 41 -25.47 -34.89 -23.15
C LEU A 41 -25.49 -33.64 -24.01
N LYS A 42 -26.44 -33.52 -24.92
CA LYS A 42 -26.67 -32.33 -25.74
C LYS A 42 -27.04 -31.13 -24.86
N GLU A 43 -28.01 -31.28 -23.95
CA GLU A 43 -28.45 -30.23 -23.02
C GLU A 43 -27.29 -29.82 -22.10
N PHE A 44 -26.50 -30.74 -21.60
CA PHE A 44 -25.32 -30.48 -20.79
C PHE A 44 -24.22 -29.76 -21.58
N ILE A 45 -23.93 -30.19 -22.80
CA ILE A 45 -22.96 -29.54 -23.68
C ILE A 45 -23.41 -28.13 -24.04
N ASP A 46 -24.69 -27.93 -24.33
CA ASP A 46 -25.23 -26.64 -24.71
C ASP A 46 -25.25 -25.67 -23.53
N THR A 47 -25.61 -26.12 -22.31
CA THR A 47 -25.60 -25.30 -21.10
C THR A 47 -24.19 -25.00 -20.58
N THR A 48 -23.26 -25.94 -20.73
CA THR A 48 -21.85 -25.72 -20.30
C THR A 48 -21.05 -24.95 -21.34
N ARG A 49 -21.37 -25.06 -22.62
CA ARG A 49 -20.67 -24.37 -23.71
C ARG A 49 -20.86 -22.86 -23.69
N GLU A 50 -22.01 -22.34 -23.24
CA GLU A 50 -22.21 -20.90 -23.04
C GLU A 50 -21.42 -20.36 -21.86
N ALA A 51 -21.04 -21.22 -20.88
CA ALA A 51 -20.25 -20.87 -19.73
C ALA A 51 -18.73 -20.96 -19.97
N TRP A 52 -18.28 -21.50 -21.11
CA TRP A 52 -16.87 -21.69 -21.40
C TRP A 52 -16.32 -20.58 -22.29
N PRO A 53 -15.24 -19.92 -21.86
CA PRO A 53 -14.51 -19.04 -22.75
C PRO A 53 -14.03 -19.83 -23.98
N LYS A 54 -14.15 -19.24 -25.17
CA LYS A 54 -13.84 -19.88 -26.45
C LYS A 54 -12.38 -20.34 -26.57
N ASP A 55 -11.51 -19.88 -25.67
CA ASP A 55 -10.05 -20.00 -25.75
C ASP A 55 -9.46 -21.01 -24.74
N ILE A 56 -10.30 -21.76 -24.02
CA ILE A 56 -9.81 -22.81 -23.10
C ILE A 56 -9.39 -24.04 -23.91
N SER A 57 -8.11 -24.42 -23.80
CA SER A 57 -7.61 -25.68 -24.37
C SER A 57 -7.83 -26.86 -23.43
N ALA A 58 -7.73 -28.09 -23.96
CA ALA A 58 -7.77 -29.30 -23.17
C ALA A 58 -6.68 -29.34 -22.09
N LEU A 59 -5.51 -28.71 -22.34
CA LEU A 59 -4.43 -28.61 -21.35
C LEU A 59 -4.81 -27.73 -20.14
N HIS A 60 -5.57 -26.63 -20.33
CA HIS A 60 -6.06 -25.83 -19.21
C HIS A 60 -6.99 -26.65 -18.29
N LEU A 61 -7.74 -27.55 -18.87
CA LEU A 61 -8.67 -28.40 -18.15
C LEU A 61 -7.97 -29.55 -17.45
N ALA A 62 -6.99 -30.16 -18.12
CA ALA A 62 -6.10 -31.12 -17.49
C ALA A 62 -5.40 -30.53 -16.26
N ALA A 63 -4.90 -29.30 -16.37
CA ALA A 63 -4.30 -28.55 -15.29
C ALA A 63 -5.30 -28.23 -14.15
N LYS A 64 -6.52 -27.80 -14.49
CA LYS A 64 -7.55 -27.51 -13.49
C LYS A 64 -7.95 -28.70 -12.65
N TYR A 65 -8.08 -29.87 -13.29
CA TYR A 65 -8.56 -31.09 -12.64
C TYR A 65 -7.44 -32.06 -12.21
N ASP A 66 -6.18 -31.60 -12.28
CA ASP A 66 -4.98 -32.39 -11.98
C ASP A 66 -4.96 -33.74 -12.71
N ASN A 67 -5.33 -33.74 -13.98
CA ASN A 67 -5.42 -34.95 -14.79
C ASN A 67 -4.15 -35.14 -15.64
N LEU A 68 -3.15 -35.79 -15.04
CA LEU A 68 -1.86 -36.06 -15.68
C LEU A 68 -2.03 -36.87 -16.99
N SER A 69 -2.89 -37.89 -16.98
CA SER A 69 -3.09 -38.76 -18.19
C SER A 69 -3.61 -37.93 -19.38
N MET A 70 -4.55 -37.02 -19.12
CA MET A 70 -5.06 -36.11 -20.13
C MET A 70 -4.00 -35.13 -20.61
N ALA A 71 -3.20 -34.58 -19.68
CA ALA A 71 -2.11 -33.65 -20.02
C ALA A 71 -1.08 -34.33 -20.95
N VAL A 72 -0.65 -35.52 -20.59
CA VAL A 72 0.33 -36.32 -21.38
C VAL A 72 -0.22 -36.67 -22.79
N ASP A 73 -1.49 -37.05 -22.89
CA ASP A 73 -2.13 -37.32 -24.19
C ASP A 73 -2.22 -36.05 -25.06
N CYS A 74 -2.58 -34.91 -24.48
CA CYS A 74 -2.60 -33.63 -25.18
C CYS A 74 -1.21 -33.19 -25.65
N ILE A 75 -0.17 -33.36 -24.80
CA ILE A 75 1.21 -33.06 -25.13
C ILE A 75 1.71 -33.95 -26.28
N SER A 76 1.45 -35.27 -26.21
CA SER A 76 1.85 -36.22 -27.28
C SER A 76 1.18 -35.93 -28.62
N ARG A 77 -0.01 -35.34 -28.61
CA ARG A 77 -0.75 -34.92 -29.82
C ARG A 77 -0.33 -33.54 -30.34
N GLY A 78 0.63 -32.86 -29.71
CA GLY A 78 1.15 -31.57 -30.15
C GLY A 78 0.23 -30.38 -29.88
N PHE A 79 -0.55 -30.42 -28.79
CA PHE A 79 -1.34 -29.25 -28.39
C PHE A 79 -0.42 -28.09 -28.02
N GLN A 80 -0.87 -26.85 -28.27
CA GLN A 80 -0.12 -25.66 -27.90
C GLN A 80 0.02 -25.55 -26.37
N LEU A 81 1.26 -25.59 -25.87
CA LEU A 81 1.57 -25.59 -24.44
C LEU A 81 1.28 -24.21 -23.80
N ASP A 82 1.50 -23.13 -24.55
CA ASP A 82 1.44 -21.75 -24.05
C ASP A 82 0.22 -20.97 -24.56
N GLN A 83 -0.82 -21.70 -24.98
CA GLN A 83 -2.07 -21.05 -25.37
C GLN A 83 -2.63 -20.23 -24.22
N LYS A 84 -2.85 -18.93 -24.42
CA LYS A 84 -3.43 -18.02 -23.42
C LYS A 84 -4.95 -18.02 -23.51
N MET A 85 -5.63 -18.23 -22.39
CA MET A 85 -7.08 -18.06 -22.30
C MET A 85 -7.45 -16.62 -22.02
N GLU A 86 -8.56 -16.11 -22.58
CA GLU A 86 -8.95 -14.70 -22.36
C GLU A 86 -9.46 -14.45 -20.95
N ARG A 87 -10.43 -15.21 -20.47
CA ARG A 87 -11.02 -15.02 -19.13
C ARG A 87 -11.56 -16.33 -18.57
N TRP A 88 -11.15 -16.65 -17.35
CA TRP A 88 -11.77 -17.74 -16.60
C TRP A 88 -12.14 -17.29 -15.19
N ARG A 89 -13.44 -17.40 -14.86
CA ARG A 89 -13.93 -17.18 -13.51
C ARG A 89 -13.60 -18.39 -12.64
N VAL A 90 -12.74 -18.20 -11.65
CA VAL A 90 -12.38 -19.25 -10.70
C VAL A 90 -13.42 -19.23 -9.58
N GLY A 91 -14.12 -20.36 -9.41
CA GLY A 91 -15.32 -20.48 -8.57
C GLY A 91 -15.12 -20.49 -7.05
N HIS A 92 -14.06 -19.92 -6.52
CA HIS A 92 -13.89 -19.75 -5.07
C HIS A 92 -14.05 -18.27 -4.68
N ARG A 93 -15.12 -17.98 -3.93
CA ARG A 93 -15.28 -16.69 -3.26
C ARG A 93 -14.32 -16.67 -2.07
N VAL A 94 -13.19 -15.99 -2.21
CA VAL A 94 -12.41 -15.51 -1.08
C VAL A 94 -12.76 -14.03 -0.91
N GLY A 95 -13.67 -13.73 0.00
CA GLY A 95 -14.22 -12.39 0.17
C GLY A 95 -15.20 -11.97 -0.96
N PHE A 96 -15.37 -10.67 -1.19
CA PHE A 96 -16.31 -10.10 -2.16
C PHE A 96 -15.79 -10.04 -3.60
N THR A 97 -14.55 -10.49 -3.87
CA THR A 97 -13.95 -10.44 -5.21
C THR A 97 -13.90 -11.82 -5.84
N MET A 98 -14.53 -11.96 -7.02
CA MET A 98 -14.32 -13.13 -7.87
C MET A 98 -12.91 -13.10 -8.43
N GLN A 99 -12.10 -14.11 -8.13
CA GLN A 99 -10.80 -14.26 -8.78
C GLN A 99 -11.00 -14.65 -10.24
N ILE A 100 -10.34 -13.93 -11.13
CA ILE A 100 -10.42 -14.13 -12.58
C ILE A 100 -9.02 -14.43 -13.09
N LEU A 101 -8.84 -15.59 -13.70
CA LEU A 101 -7.63 -15.87 -14.49
C LEU A 101 -7.79 -15.20 -15.85
N HIS A 102 -6.90 -14.30 -16.21
CA HIS A 102 -6.93 -13.60 -17.48
C HIS A 102 -5.56 -13.73 -18.18
N ARG A 103 -5.58 -14.14 -19.46
CA ARG A 103 -4.38 -14.43 -20.26
C ARG A 103 -3.43 -15.46 -19.63
N ALA A 104 -3.98 -16.39 -18.85
CA ALA A 104 -3.23 -17.46 -18.22
C ALA A 104 -2.96 -18.61 -19.22
N THR A 105 -1.77 -19.20 -19.14
CA THR A 105 -1.40 -20.42 -19.85
C THR A 105 -1.82 -21.66 -19.06
N PRO A 106 -1.81 -22.88 -19.66
CA PRO A 106 -2.01 -24.12 -18.90
C PRO A 106 -1.10 -24.24 -17.70
N LEU A 107 0.13 -23.74 -17.80
CA LEU A 107 1.12 -23.75 -16.70
C LEU A 107 0.68 -22.86 -15.53
N HIS A 108 0.09 -21.67 -15.79
CA HIS A 108 -0.51 -20.84 -14.73
C HIS A 108 -1.69 -21.53 -14.04
N VAL A 109 -2.52 -22.23 -14.83
CA VAL A 109 -3.66 -22.98 -14.28
C VAL A 109 -3.18 -24.12 -13.39
N ALA A 110 -2.17 -24.88 -13.82
CA ALA A 110 -1.56 -25.93 -13.03
C ALA A 110 -0.97 -25.38 -11.71
N ALA A 111 -0.25 -24.27 -11.78
CA ALA A 111 0.28 -23.58 -10.61
C ALA A 111 -0.85 -23.13 -9.64
N TYR A 112 -1.92 -22.54 -10.18
CA TYR A 112 -3.04 -22.01 -9.41
C TYR A 112 -3.83 -23.11 -8.67
N TYR A 113 -4.06 -24.26 -9.34
CA TYR A 113 -4.81 -25.38 -8.74
C TYR A 113 -3.91 -26.38 -8.01
N SER A 114 -2.61 -26.09 -7.89
CA SER A 114 -1.60 -26.97 -7.29
C SER A 114 -1.53 -28.36 -7.96
N ALA A 115 -1.81 -28.40 -9.25
CA ALA A 115 -1.70 -29.58 -10.09
C ALA A 115 -0.23 -29.88 -10.45
N ASN A 116 0.57 -30.27 -9.44
CA ASN A 116 2.03 -30.28 -9.54
C ASN A 116 2.56 -31.35 -10.48
N GLU A 117 1.89 -32.49 -10.66
CA GLU A 117 2.27 -33.49 -11.64
C GLU A 117 2.04 -33.01 -13.09
N VAL A 118 0.92 -32.30 -13.32
CA VAL A 118 0.65 -31.68 -14.63
C VAL A 118 1.62 -30.52 -14.88
N LEU A 119 1.93 -29.72 -13.85
CA LEU A 119 2.91 -28.65 -13.92
C LEU A 119 4.29 -29.20 -14.34
N ARG A 120 4.73 -30.30 -13.74
CA ARG A 120 5.98 -31.00 -14.10
C ARG A 120 5.96 -31.46 -15.55
N ALA A 121 4.92 -32.17 -15.97
CA ALA A 121 4.79 -32.67 -17.34
C ALA A 121 4.80 -31.54 -18.38
N LEU A 122 4.17 -30.39 -18.09
CA LEU A 122 4.19 -29.21 -18.95
C LEU A 122 5.62 -28.61 -19.05
N LEU A 123 6.32 -28.50 -17.92
CA LEU A 123 7.71 -28.01 -17.90
C LEU A 123 8.67 -28.94 -18.68
N GLU A 124 8.56 -30.25 -18.51
CA GLU A 124 9.32 -31.24 -19.22
C GLU A 124 9.04 -31.24 -20.73
N ALA A 125 7.82 -30.93 -21.12
CA ALA A 125 7.41 -30.75 -22.52
C ALA A 125 7.90 -29.43 -23.14
N GLY A 126 8.49 -28.51 -22.34
CA GLY A 126 9.03 -27.24 -22.82
C GLY A 126 8.04 -26.08 -22.81
N ALA A 127 7.00 -26.13 -21.99
CA ALA A 127 6.13 -24.98 -21.78
C ALA A 127 6.92 -23.76 -21.25
N ASP A 128 6.50 -22.56 -21.65
CA ASP A 128 7.16 -21.31 -21.24
C ASP A 128 6.99 -21.05 -19.74
N LYS A 129 8.02 -21.39 -18.97
CA LYS A 129 8.10 -21.21 -17.53
C LYS A 129 8.03 -19.73 -17.09
N ASP A 130 8.38 -18.82 -18.01
CA ASP A 130 8.42 -17.38 -17.80
C ASP A 130 7.18 -16.66 -18.37
N ALA A 131 6.18 -17.41 -18.80
CA ALA A 131 4.94 -16.84 -19.30
C ALA A 131 4.31 -15.88 -18.28
N GLU A 132 3.75 -14.75 -18.77
CA GLU A 132 3.08 -13.76 -17.95
C GLU A 132 1.56 -13.78 -18.19
N SER A 133 0.79 -13.70 -17.10
CA SER A 133 -0.65 -13.49 -17.07
C SER A 133 -0.98 -12.06 -16.64
N SER A 134 -2.19 -11.59 -16.96
CA SER A 134 -2.57 -10.21 -16.60
C SER A 134 -2.96 -10.03 -15.12
N CYS A 135 -3.25 -11.11 -14.40
CA CYS A 135 -3.76 -11.04 -13.03
C CYS A 135 -2.72 -11.43 -11.97
N TYR A 136 -1.88 -12.39 -12.29
CA TYR A 136 -0.93 -12.96 -11.33
C TYR A 136 0.54 -12.78 -11.74
N GLY A 137 0.80 -12.06 -12.82
CA GLY A 137 2.15 -11.90 -13.36
C GLY A 137 2.69 -13.22 -13.90
N SER A 138 3.88 -13.63 -13.49
CA SER A 138 4.53 -14.87 -13.93
C SER A 138 3.98 -16.12 -13.23
N VAL A 139 4.27 -17.31 -13.78
CA VAL A 139 3.84 -18.59 -13.21
C VAL A 139 4.34 -18.75 -11.77
N ILE A 140 5.58 -18.34 -11.46
CA ILE A 140 6.14 -18.45 -10.11
C ILE A 140 5.40 -17.53 -9.12
N GLN A 141 4.98 -16.33 -9.54
CA GLN A 141 4.15 -15.46 -8.71
C GLN A 141 2.79 -16.13 -8.41
N THR A 142 2.22 -16.83 -9.39
CA THR A 142 0.98 -17.59 -9.18
C THR A 142 1.14 -18.66 -8.10
N THR A 143 2.26 -19.40 -8.04
CA THR A 143 2.51 -20.39 -6.97
C THR A 143 2.60 -19.75 -5.59
N ILE A 144 3.20 -18.57 -5.49
CA ILE A 144 3.32 -17.82 -4.23
C ILE A 144 1.94 -17.30 -3.76
N GLU A 145 1.12 -16.81 -4.70
CA GLU A 145 -0.24 -16.31 -4.42
C GLU A 145 -1.11 -17.40 -3.76
N VAL A 146 -1.07 -18.63 -4.30
CA VAL A 146 -1.90 -19.73 -3.83
C VAL A 146 -1.24 -20.62 -2.77
N ASP A 147 -0.03 -20.29 -2.33
CA ASP A 147 0.75 -21.05 -1.35
C ASP A 147 1.16 -22.46 -1.83
N ASN A 148 1.38 -22.61 -3.15
CA ASN A 148 1.82 -23.88 -3.76
C ASN A 148 3.33 -24.03 -3.68
N LYS A 149 3.85 -24.62 -2.60
CA LYS A 149 5.28 -24.80 -2.35
C LYS A 149 5.93 -25.77 -3.34
N ASP A 150 5.29 -26.89 -3.64
CA ASP A 150 5.85 -27.90 -4.53
C ASP A 150 5.96 -27.37 -5.96
N GLY A 151 4.92 -26.68 -6.43
CA GLY A 151 4.94 -25.99 -7.72
C GLY A 151 6.01 -24.89 -7.80
N PHE A 152 6.22 -24.14 -6.72
CA PHE A 152 7.29 -23.17 -6.62
C PHE A 152 8.67 -23.82 -6.74
N LEU A 153 8.92 -24.92 -6.02
CA LEU A 153 10.18 -25.65 -6.09
C LEU A 153 10.44 -26.24 -7.50
N LEU A 154 9.41 -26.74 -8.18
CA LEU A 154 9.52 -27.22 -9.57
C LEU A 154 9.94 -26.10 -10.52
N LEU A 155 9.36 -24.89 -10.38
CA LEU A 155 9.72 -23.73 -11.18
C LEU A 155 11.13 -23.22 -10.86
N MET A 156 11.54 -23.27 -9.58
CA MET A 156 12.91 -22.94 -9.18
C MET A 156 13.93 -23.92 -9.80
N ALA A 157 13.63 -25.22 -9.78
CA ALA A 157 14.47 -26.26 -10.41
C ALA A 157 14.51 -26.07 -11.93
N ALA A 158 13.46 -25.61 -12.56
CA ALA A 158 13.40 -25.26 -13.96
C ALA A 158 14.08 -23.92 -14.29
N GLU A 159 14.68 -23.24 -13.33
CA GLU A 159 15.32 -21.92 -13.48
C GLU A 159 14.40 -20.84 -14.05
N ALA A 160 13.15 -20.77 -13.58
CA ALA A 160 12.21 -19.70 -13.93
C ALA A 160 12.73 -18.33 -13.46
N LYS A 161 12.35 -17.28 -14.19
CA LYS A 161 12.65 -15.90 -13.79
C LYS A 161 11.90 -15.52 -12.52
N LEU A 162 12.60 -14.86 -11.61
CA LEU A 162 12.08 -14.50 -10.29
C LEU A 162 11.54 -13.07 -10.22
N LYS A 163 11.38 -12.40 -11.37
CA LYS A 163 10.88 -11.03 -11.42
C LYS A 163 9.54 -10.92 -10.67
N GLY A 164 9.45 -10.00 -9.71
CA GLY A 164 8.26 -9.76 -8.90
C GLY A 164 7.95 -10.81 -7.82
N ALA A 165 8.68 -11.95 -7.76
CA ALA A 165 8.42 -13.01 -6.78
C ALA A 165 8.57 -12.51 -5.32
N LEU A 166 9.66 -11.80 -5.01
CA LEU A 166 9.90 -11.27 -3.66
C LEU A 166 8.88 -10.19 -3.28
N MET A 167 8.45 -9.37 -4.26
CA MET A 167 7.38 -8.40 -4.05
C MET A 167 6.05 -9.07 -3.73
N THR A 168 5.72 -10.16 -4.43
CA THR A 168 4.51 -10.96 -4.15
C THR A 168 4.58 -11.56 -2.74
N CYS A 169 5.75 -12.04 -2.30
CA CYS A 169 5.97 -12.48 -0.93
C CYS A 169 5.72 -11.34 0.09
N ALA A 170 6.24 -10.14 -0.19
CA ALA A 170 6.10 -8.99 0.69
C ALA A 170 4.65 -8.50 0.78
N ARG A 171 3.91 -8.53 -0.34
CA ARG A 171 2.50 -8.13 -0.38
C ARG A 171 1.60 -9.10 0.40
N LEU A 172 1.91 -10.41 0.38
CA LEU A 172 1.07 -11.46 0.96
C LEU A 172 1.59 -12.00 2.31
N GLY A 173 2.76 -11.57 2.76
CA GLY A 173 3.39 -12.08 3.97
C GLY A 173 3.91 -13.52 3.86
N ARG A 174 4.26 -13.97 2.64
CA ARG A 174 4.73 -15.33 2.36
C ARG A 174 6.19 -15.52 2.77
N THR A 175 6.44 -15.59 4.07
CA THR A 175 7.79 -15.60 4.66
C THR A 175 8.63 -16.79 4.18
N GLN A 176 8.07 -18.00 4.11
CA GLN A 176 8.81 -19.21 3.73
C GLN A 176 9.34 -19.16 2.28
N PHE A 177 8.54 -18.63 1.35
CA PHE A 177 8.99 -18.42 -0.03
C PHE A 177 10.09 -17.36 -0.12
N ALA A 178 9.95 -16.29 0.66
CA ALA A 178 10.95 -15.25 0.71
C ALA A 178 12.28 -15.76 1.30
N GLU A 179 12.24 -16.54 2.38
CA GLU A 179 13.41 -17.19 2.96
C GLU A 179 14.12 -18.04 1.91
N TYR A 180 13.38 -18.91 1.22
CA TYR A 180 13.94 -19.78 0.19
C TYR A 180 14.57 -18.96 -0.95
N LEU A 181 13.90 -17.90 -1.43
CA LEU A 181 14.44 -17.00 -2.45
C LEU A 181 15.74 -16.33 -2.00
N LEU A 182 15.82 -15.94 -0.74
CA LEU A 182 16.94 -15.21 -0.17
C LEU A 182 18.10 -16.11 0.29
N GLU A 183 17.85 -17.39 0.59
CA GLU A 183 18.89 -18.37 0.95
C GLU A 183 19.63 -18.92 -0.26
N GLN A 184 18.92 -19.17 -1.34
CA GLN A 184 19.49 -19.76 -2.56
C GLN A 184 20.35 -18.79 -3.37
N MET A 185 20.36 -17.50 -3.01
CA MET A 185 21.03 -16.49 -3.81
C MET A 185 21.88 -15.54 -2.99
N ASP A 186 23.11 -15.35 -3.45
CA ASP A 186 23.95 -14.23 -3.10
C ASP A 186 23.22 -12.91 -3.49
N VAL A 187 23.22 -11.91 -2.61
CA VAL A 187 22.45 -10.65 -2.77
C VAL A 187 22.68 -10.01 -4.14
N MET A 188 23.90 -10.09 -4.68
CA MET A 188 24.24 -9.55 -6.01
C MET A 188 23.61 -10.36 -7.16
N LYS A 189 23.55 -11.67 -7.04
CA LYS A 189 22.88 -12.56 -8.03
C LYS A 189 21.37 -12.45 -7.92
N LEU A 190 20.87 -12.20 -6.71
CA LEU A 190 19.45 -11.96 -6.44
C LEU A 190 18.96 -10.71 -7.17
N GLN A 191 19.71 -9.61 -7.14
CA GLN A 191 19.38 -8.38 -7.83
C GLN A 191 19.22 -8.59 -9.34
N ALA A 192 20.16 -9.31 -9.98
CA ALA A 192 20.12 -9.58 -11.42
C ALA A 192 18.96 -10.52 -11.82
N ARG A 193 18.66 -11.57 -11.03
CA ARG A 193 17.59 -12.54 -11.35
C ARG A 193 16.18 -12.05 -10.96
N LEU A 194 16.07 -11.25 -9.92
CA LEU A 194 14.79 -10.65 -9.53
C LEU A 194 14.35 -9.57 -10.52
N GLY A 195 15.24 -9.18 -11.47
CA GLY A 195 14.99 -8.03 -12.33
C GLY A 195 14.80 -6.75 -11.52
N LEU A 196 15.28 -6.76 -10.29
CA LEU A 196 15.36 -5.61 -9.44
C LEU A 196 16.57 -4.80 -9.91
N GLU A 197 16.41 -4.11 -11.01
CA GLU A 197 17.08 -2.83 -11.14
C GLU A 197 16.53 -1.95 -10.02
N TRP A 198 16.97 -2.22 -8.79
CA TRP A 198 16.90 -1.21 -7.73
C TRP A 198 17.93 -0.16 -8.10
N SER A 199 17.70 0.44 -9.22
CA SER A 199 18.23 1.73 -9.51
C SER A 199 17.81 2.58 -8.33
N LEU A 200 18.74 3.33 -7.77
CA LEU A 200 18.44 4.47 -6.92
C LEU A 200 17.44 5.42 -7.62
N ASP A 201 17.16 5.16 -8.89
CA ASP A 201 16.25 5.81 -9.82
C ASP A 201 14.95 5.02 -10.07
N SER A 202 14.63 3.97 -9.30
CA SER A 202 13.31 3.30 -9.41
C SER A 202 12.22 4.27 -8.97
N PRO A 203 11.25 4.57 -9.85
CA PRO A 203 10.34 5.70 -9.66
C PRO A 203 9.30 5.48 -8.57
N ASP A 204 9.16 4.27 -8.02
CA ASP A 204 8.09 4.00 -7.05
C ASP A 204 8.61 3.25 -5.80
N PRO A 205 8.63 3.93 -4.63
CA PRO A 205 8.98 3.30 -3.34
C PRO A 205 8.02 2.17 -2.95
N GLU A 206 6.80 2.15 -3.49
CA GLU A 206 5.85 1.05 -3.30
C GLU A 206 6.32 -0.25 -3.97
N GLU A 207 7.35 -0.21 -4.82
CA GLU A 207 8.01 -1.38 -5.40
C GLU A 207 9.06 -2.02 -4.49
N SER A 208 9.34 -1.45 -3.31
CA SER A 208 10.28 -2.06 -2.37
C SER A 208 9.64 -3.17 -1.53
N PRO A 209 10.14 -4.43 -1.59
CA PRO A 209 9.62 -5.51 -0.76
C PRO A 209 9.69 -5.22 0.74
N LEU A 210 10.75 -4.55 1.22
CA LEU A 210 10.91 -4.19 2.63
C LEU A 210 9.87 -3.14 3.04
N TYR A 211 9.65 -2.10 2.20
CA TYR A 211 8.63 -1.10 2.48
C TYR A 211 7.23 -1.73 2.56
N VAL A 212 6.89 -2.57 1.57
CA VAL A 212 5.58 -3.24 1.51
C VAL A 212 5.37 -4.19 2.69
N ALA A 213 6.38 -4.97 3.06
CA ALA A 213 6.31 -5.85 4.24
C ALA A 213 6.10 -5.06 5.54
N CYS A 214 6.81 -3.93 5.71
CA CYS A 214 6.67 -3.04 6.86
C CYS A 214 5.30 -2.36 6.90
N ARG A 215 4.79 -1.89 5.76
CA ARG A 215 3.47 -1.28 5.64
C ARG A 215 2.34 -2.26 5.95
N ASN A 216 2.49 -3.53 5.55
CA ASN A 216 1.48 -4.56 5.76
C ASN A 216 1.59 -5.27 7.14
N GLY A 217 2.58 -4.97 7.95
CA GLY A 217 2.71 -5.51 9.30
C GLY A 217 3.36 -6.90 9.38
N PHE A 218 4.03 -7.36 8.34
CA PHE A 218 4.67 -8.68 8.31
C PHE A 218 6.04 -8.64 9.01
N TYR A 219 6.02 -8.69 10.34
CA TYR A 219 7.21 -8.54 11.19
C TYR A 219 8.34 -9.51 10.83
N THR A 220 8.06 -10.81 10.75
CA THR A 220 9.08 -11.83 10.47
C THR A 220 9.71 -11.61 9.10
N LEU A 221 8.88 -11.32 8.09
CA LEU A 221 9.38 -11.04 6.75
C LEU A 221 10.21 -9.76 6.70
N ALA A 222 9.74 -8.68 7.34
CA ALA A 222 10.48 -7.42 7.42
C ALA A 222 11.86 -7.62 8.09
N LYS A 223 11.92 -8.44 9.16
CA LYS A 223 13.15 -8.79 9.84
C LYS A 223 14.14 -9.50 8.92
N ILE A 224 13.68 -10.53 8.20
CA ILE A 224 14.53 -11.30 7.27
C ILE A 224 15.05 -10.39 6.14
N LEU A 225 14.17 -9.59 5.53
CA LEU A 225 14.55 -8.67 4.47
C LEU A 225 15.60 -7.64 4.95
N LEU A 226 15.45 -7.15 6.17
CA LEU A 226 16.40 -6.21 6.79
C LEU A 226 17.75 -6.87 7.08
N GLU A 227 17.75 -8.10 7.64
CA GLU A 227 18.95 -8.87 7.93
C GLU A 227 19.73 -9.23 6.65
N LYS A 228 19.05 -9.38 5.53
CA LYS A 228 19.65 -9.59 4.20
C LYS A 228 20.17 -8.31 3.55
N GLY A 229 20.06 -7.17 4.23
CA GLY A 229 20.61 -5.90 3.79
C GLY A 229 19.85 -5.19 2.68
N LEU A 230 18.53 -5.42 2.58
CA LEU A 230 17.72 -4.65 1.63
C LEU A 230 17.75 -3.16 1.96
N PRO A 231 17.73 -2.27 0.96
CA PRO A 231 17.78 -0.83 1.20
C PRO A 231 16.67 -0.36 2.12
N THR A 232 17.00 0.58 3.00
CA THR A 232 16.07 1.19 3.96
C THR A 232 15.67 2.62 3.56
N VAL A 233 16.16 3.10 2.42
CA VAL A 233 15.89 4.42 1.89
C VAL A 233 15.57 4.29 0.42
N TYR A 234 14.46 4.86 0.00
CA TYR A 234 13.99 4.89 -1.38
C TYR A 234 13.64 6.33 -1.74
N THR A 235 14.04 6.77 -2.91
CA THR A 235 13.71 8.11 -3.41
C THR A 235 13.02 7.96 -4.75
N ASP A 236 11.81 8.50 -4.88
CA ASP A 236 11.07 8.49 -6.13
C ASP A 236 11.65 9.49 -7.15
N ILE A 237 11.17 9.44 -8.38
CA ILE A 237 11.56 10.37 -9.47
C ILE A 237 11.25 11.83 -9.15
N LEU A 238 10.41 12.09 -8.17
CA LEU A 238 10.00 13.42 -7.72
C LEU A 238 10.84 13.89 -6.53
N GLY A 239 11.83 13.07 -6.08
CA GLY A 239 12.66 13.35 -4.92
C GLY A 239 11.97 13.11 -3.57
N THR A 240 10.80 12.45 -3.55
CA THR A 240 10.14 12.06 -2.31
C THR A 240 10.87 10.85 -1.73
N THR A 241 11.32 10.96 -0.50
CA THR A 241 12.00 9.86 0.18
C THR A 241 11.00 9.10 1.04
N LEU A 242 10.74 7.85 0.69
CA LEU A 242 9.97 6.93 1.51
C LEU A 242 10.90 5.92 2.17
N THR A 243 10.67 5.65 3.44
CA THR A 243 11.42 4.65 4.20
C THR A 243 10.49 3.55 4.68
N PRO A 244 10.97 2.31 4.92
CA PRO A 244 10.16 1.26 5.54
C PRO A 244 9.53 1.69 6.87
N LEU A 245 10.19 2.62 7.60
CA LEU A 245 9.67 3.19 8.83
C LEU A 245 8.40 4.03 8.58
N VAL A 246 8.35 4.77 7.49
CA VAL A 246 7.12 5.48 7.04
C VAL A 246 5.99 4.49 6.81
N GLY A 247 6.27 3.38 6.10
CA GLY A 247 5.29 2.32 5.88
C GLY A 247 4.74 1.73 7.18
N ALA A 248 5.60 1.44 8.15
CA ALA A 248 5.21 0.96 9.47
C ALA A 248 4.35 1.98 10.24
N CYS A 249 4.70 3.27 10.19
CA CYS A 249 3.94 4.34 10.85
C CYS A 249 2.57 4.57 10.20
N GLN A 250 2.44 4.44 8.88
CA GLN A 250 1.15 4.61 8.17
C GLN A 250 0.06 3.68 8.70
N ASN A 251 0.41 2.49 9.15
CA ASN A 251 -0.52 1.46 9.62
C ASN A 251 -0.33 1.08 11.10
N GLY A 252 0.45 1.84 11.87
CA GLY A 252 0.58 1.68 13.32
C GLY A 252 1.35 0.43 13.76
N HIS A 253 2.26 -0.10 12.92
CA HIS A 253 3.03 -1.30 13.23
C HIS A 253 4.23 -1.01 14.16
N MET A 254 3.94 -0.81 15.45
CA MET A 254 4.91 -0.43 16.50
C MET A 254 6.12 -1.36 16.58
N SER A 255 5.89 -2.68 16.54
CA SER A 255 6.96 -3.67 16.64
C SER A 255 7.95 -3.58 15.46
N ILE A 256 7.44 -3.30 14.25
CA ILE A 256 8.27 -3.12 13.05
C ILE A 256 9.03 -1.80 13.12
N ALA A 257 8.38 -0.72 13.57
CA ALA A 257 9.04 0.56 13.75
C ALA A 257 10.20 0.44 14.75
N THR A 258 10.00 -0.29 15.85
CA THR A 258 11.06 -0.58 16.83
C THR A 258 12.19 -1.39 16.21
N LEU A 259 11.88 -2.47 15.49
CA LEU A 259 12.85 -3.30 14.79
C LEU A 259 13.73 -2.49 13.84
N LEU A 260 13.12 -1.64 13.02
CA LEU A 260 13.83 -0.80 12.05
C LEU A 260 14.80 0.18 12.75
N MET A 261 14.33 0.84 13.80
CA MET A 261 15.16 1.78 14.57
C MET A 261 16.27 1.08 15.36
N ASP A 262 16.03 -0.13 15.87
CA ASP A 262 17.06 -0.96 16.53
C ASP A 262 18.13 -1.41 15.53
N ALA A 263 17.77 -1.59 14.27
CA ALA A 263 18.71 -1.85 13.18
C ALA A 263 19.41 -0.59 12.63
N GLY A 264 19.20 0.58 13.25
CA GLY A 264 19.89 1.83 12.90
C GLY A 264 19.18 2.66 11.82
N VAL A 265 17.94 2.33 11.43
CA VAL A 265 17.17 3.19 10.54
C VAL A 265 16.83 4.49 11.25
N SER A 266 17.22 5.62 10.63
CA SER A 266 16.93 6.94 11.18
C SER A 266 15.43 7.18 11.31
N PRO A 267 14.95 7.73 12.43
CA PRO A 267 13.56 8.17 12.57
C PRO A 267 13.23 9.38 11.70
N ASP A 268 14.26 10.06 11.19
CA ASP A 268 14.08 11.19 10.28
C ASP A 268 14.35 10.75 8.84
N PRO A 269 13.53 11.18 7.88
CA PRO A 269 13.82 10.93 6.47
C PRO A 269 15.15 11.63 6.10
N PRO A 270 15.96 11.03 5.23
CA PRO A 270 17.11 11.73 4.67
C PRO A 270 16.64 12.99 3.94
N ALA A 271 17.52 13.99 3.90
CA ALA A 271 17.23 15.22 3.15
C ALA A 271 16.92 14.85 1.70
N PRO A 272 15.82 15.39 1.11
CA PRO A 272 15.48 15.09 -0.26
C PRO A 272 16.62 15.53 -1.19
N THR A 273 17.06 14.59 -2.03
CA THR A 273 18.02 14.89 -3.11
C THR A 273 17.22 15.50 -4.27
N TYR A 274 17.24 16.81 -4.38
CA TYR A 274 16.42 17.53 -5.35
C TYR A 274 16.86 17.31 -6.79
N ALA A 275 15.96 16.76 -7.60
CA ALA A 275 15.87 17.16 -9.00
C ALA A 275 14.96 18.40 -9.05
N PHE A 276 15.52 19.54 -9.41
CA PHE A 276 14.94 20.90 -9.34
C PHE A 276 13.75 21.14 -10.29
N SER A 277 12.75 20.28 -10.36
CA SER A 277 11.66 20.44 -11.34
C SER A 277 10.37 21.09 -10.81
N THR A 278 10.19 21.20 -9.48
CA THR A 278 8.98 21.84 -8.94
C THR A 278 9.25 23.30 -8.56
N ARG A 279 8.52 24.21 -9.22
CA ARG A 279 8.64 25.67 -9.01
C ARG A 279 7.90 26.16 -7.75
N ASP A 280 7.08 25.31 -7.11
CA ASP A 280 6.27 25.70 -5.96
C ASP A 280 6.87 25.18 -4.64
N PRO A 281 7.32 26.08 -3.76
CA PRO A 281 7.82 25.72 -2.43
C PRO A 281 6.79 24.99 -1.55
N ALA A 282 5.51 25.27 -1.73
CA ALA A 282 4.45 24.66 -0.94
C ALA A 282 4.30 23.15 -1.24
N ASP A 283 4.50 22.74 -2.48
CA ASP A 283 4.45 21.33 -2.89
C ASP A 283 5.58 20.52 -2.25
N LEU A 284 6.78 21.07 -2.16
CA LEU A 284 7.93 20.42 -1.51
C LEU A 284 7.71 20.21 -0.01
N THR A 285 7.12 21.19 0.67
CA THR A 285 6.83 21.11 2.10
C THR A 285 5.80 20.01 2.40
N TRP A 286 4.74 19.94 1.58
CA TRP A 286 3.72 18.92 1.73
C TRP A 286 4.29 17.51 1.53
N ARG A 287 5.13 17.30 0.52
CA ARG A 287 5.78 16.02 0.24
C ARG A 287 6.70 15.59 1.37
N PHE A 288 7.50 16.52 1.91
CA PHE A 288 8.37 16.22 3.02
C PHE A 288 7.59 15.85 4.29
N GLN A 289 6.50 16.53 4.58
CA GLN A 289 5.61 16.17 5.69
C GLN A 289 5.02 14.77 5.53
N GLN A 290 4.63 14.39 4.30
CA GLN A 290 4.13 13.03 4.01
C GLN A 290 5.21 11.95 4.14
N SER A 291 6.48 12.28 4.04
CA SER A 291 7.61 11.35 4.19
C SER A 291 8.18 11.30 5.62
N SER A 292 7.73 12.16 6.54
CA SER A 292 8.19 12.15 7.94
C SER A 292 7.42 11.12 8.77
N PRO A 293 8.09 10.09 9.35
CA PRO A 293 7.46 9.14 10.27
C PRO A 293 6.72 9.82 11.42
N LEU A 294 7.33 10.87 12.00
CA LEU A 294 6.75 11.61 13.12
C LEU A 294 5.46 12.34 12.72
N PHE A 295 5.45 12.98 11.54
CA PHE A 295 4.26 13.66 11.04
C PHE A 295 3.13 12.69 10.69
N ILE A 296 3.47 11.53 10.13
CA ILE A 296 2.49 10.48 9.84
C ILE A 296 1.86 9.95 11.12
N ALA A 297 2.67 9.65 12.16
CA ALA A 297 2.16 9.23 13.46
C ALA A 297 1.22 10.29 14.05
N PHE A 298 1.57 11.58 13.93
CA PHE A 298 0.71 12.68 14.32
C PHE A 298 -0.62 12.67 13.56
N LYS A 299 -0.57 12.64 12.23
CA LYS A 299 -1.77 12.64 11.36
C LYS A 299 -2.69 11.44 11.58
N LYS A 300 -2.11 10.30 12.00
CA LYS A 300 -2.86 9.08 12.36
C LYS A 300 -3.38 9.09 13.80
N GLU A 301 -3.13 10.13 14.56
CA GLU A 301 -3.47 10.24 15.98
C GLU A 301 -2.88 9.10 16.83
N ASP A 302 -1.73 8.53 16.39
CA ASP A 302 -1.05 7.43 17.09
C ASP A 302 -0.03 7.99 18.10
N LEU A 303 -0.51 8.26 19.32
CA LEU A 303 0.28 8.85 20.39
C LEU A 303 1.46 7.96 20.81
N GLU A 304 1.28 6.64 20.83
CA GLU A 304 2.35 5.72 21.27
C GLU A 304 3.48 5.62 20.23
N MET A 305 3.12 5.55 18.93
CA MET A 305 4.10 5.62 17.86
C MET A 305 4.83 6.96 17.88
N PHE A 306 4.10 8.05 18.08
CA PHE A 306 4.67 9.40 18.18
C PHE A 306 5.69 9.50 19.33
N ARG A 307 5.32 9.03 20.52
CA ARG A 307 6.22 8.96 21.68
C ARG A 307 7.44 8.10 21.43
N LEU A 308 7.27 6.96 20.79
CA LEU A 308 8.38 6.08 20.42
C LEU A 308 9.38 6.81 19.53
N LEU A 309 8.91 7.47 18.47
CA LEU A 309 9.75 8.22 17.54
C LEU A 309 10.49 9.36 18.24
N ILE A 310 9.82 10.13 19.11
CA ILE A 310 10.45 11.20 19.91
C ILE A 310 11.57 10.63 20.82
N ARG A 311 11.31 9.53 21.52
CA ARG A 311 12.30 8.87 22.38
C ARG A 311 13.50 8.37 21.60
N ARG A 312 13.29 7.92 20.35
CA ARG A 312 14.35 7.47 19.43
C ARG A 312 15.06 8.62 18.71
N GLY A 313 14.73 9.87 19.02
CA GLY A 313 15.44 11.05 18.56
C GLY A 313 14.89 11.69 17.30
N ALA A 314 13.67 11.37 16.88
CA ALA A 314 13.02 12.05 15.77
C ALA A 314 13.01 13.57 16.00
N ARG A 315 13.36 14.31 14.97
CA ARG A 315 13.41 15.77 15.01
C ARG A 315 12.03 16.36 14.73
N VAL A 316 11.64 17.27 15.60
CA VAL A 316 10.43 18.10 15.39
C VAL A 316 10.71 19.24 14.41
N SER A 317 11.98 19.57 14.18
CA SER A 317 12.43 20.58 13.23
C SER A 317 12.82 19.93 11.91
N LEU A 318 12.07 20.25 10.89
CA LEU A 318 12.40 19.91 9.51
C LEU A 318 13.17 21.08 8.91
N THR A 319 14.45 21.22 9.24
CA THR A 319 15.34 22.10 8.50
C THR A 319 16.23 21.25 7.59
N PRO A 320 15.87 21.05 6.32
CA PRO A 320 16.88 20.77 5.32
C PRO A 320 17.79 22.00 5.24
N HIS A 321 19.04 21.80 4.90
CA HIS A 321 20.06 22.83 4.74
C HIS A 321 19.76 23.93 3.69
N THR A 322 18.50 24.14 3.33
CA THR A 322 18.09 25.17 2.37
C THR A 322 17.30 26.28 3.06
N PRO A 323 17.84 27.50 3.11
CA PRO A 323 17.28 28.62 3.87
C PRO A 323 15.89 29.11 3.43
N ARG A 324 15.30 28.52 2.38
CA ARG A 324 14.05 29.01 1.76
C ARG A 324 12.81 28.14 1.99
N PHE A 325 12.94 27.01 2.75
CA PHE A 325 11.85 26.01 2.86
C PHE A 325 11.58 25.60 4.31
N HIS A 326 11.31 26.58 5.16
CA HIS A 326 11.07 26.34 6.59
C HIS A 326 9.57 26.35 6.94
N GLN A 327 8.77 25.45 6.38
CA GLN A 327 7.57 25.10 7.14
C GLN A 327 8.01 24.11 8.22
N GLY A 328 8.17 24.60 9.44
CA GLY A 328 8.46 23.74 10.58
C GLY A 328 7.38 22.67 10.72
N MET A 329 7.74 21.49 11.17
CA MET A 329 6.77 20.42 11.45
C MET A 329 5.62 20.93 12.33
N LEU A 330 5.92 21.83 13.27
CA LEU A 330 4.91 22.44 14.16
C LEU A 330 3.81 23.17 13.39
N HIS A 331 4.14 23.91 12.31
CA HIS A 331 3.13 24.56 11.46
C HIS A 331 2.20 23.52 10.82
N GLY A 332 2.77 22.43 10.32
CA GLY A 332 2.00 21.31 9.76
C GLY A 332 1.10 20.65 10.80
N MET A 333 1.63 20.37 11.99
CA MET A 333 0.88 19.80 13.10
C MET A 333 -0.29 20.69 13.51
N LEU A 334 -0.07 22.00 13.66
CA LEU A 334 -1.13 22.96 13.97
C LEU A 334 -2.23 22.97 12.92
N ASN A 335 -1.86 22.95 11.63
CA ASN A 335 -2.82 22.92 10.53
C ASN A 335 -3.63 21.61 10.48
N GLU A 336 -3.05 20.48 10.85
CA GLU A 336 -3.74 19.18 10.85
C GLU A 336 -4.67 19.00 12.06
N LEU A 337 -4.42 19.70 13.19
CA LEU A 337 -5.26 19.59 14.40
C LEU A 337 -6.75 19.71 14.14
N ARG A 338 -7.15 20.56 13.20
CA ARG A 338 -8.56 20.77 12.81
C ARG A 338 -9.26 19.52 12.28
N TYR A 339 -8.51 18.51 11.87
CA TYR A 339 -9.03 17.25 11.31
C TYR A 339 -9.02 16.11 12.34
N PHE A 340 -8.51 16.36 13.56
CA PHE A 340 -8.42 15.33 14.58
C PHE A 340 -9.79 14.92 15.11
N SER A 341 -9.96 13.63 15.29
CA SER A 341 -11.14 13.06 15.95
C SER A 341 -11.13 13.35 17.46
N ASN A 342 -9.94 13.41 18.05
CA ASN A 342 -9.70 13.71 19.45
C ASN A 342 -8.66 14.84 19.58
N MET A 343 -9.14 16.05 19.88
CA MET A 343 -8.31 17.26 20.03
C MET A 343 -7.32 17.13 21.20
N GLU A 344 -7.72 16.53 22.33
CA GLU A 344 -6.86 16.37 23.50
C GLU A 344 -5.62 15.55 23.14
N ARG A 345 -5.80 14.47 22.38
CA ARG A 345 -4.69 13.64 21.91
C ARG A 345 -3.73 14.43 21.02
N GLY A 346 -4.26 15.26 20.13
CA GLY A 346 -3.45 16.14 19.30
C GLY A 346 -2.62 17.13 20.12
N LEU A 347 -3.23 17.71 21.16
CA LEU A 347 -2.51 18.61 22.10
C LEU A 347 -1.44 17.88 22.90
N ASP A 348 -1.72 16.66 23.38
CA ASP A 348 -0.71 15.83 24.06
C ASP A 348 0.49 15.56 23.16
N MET A 349 0.27 15.27 21.88
CA MET A 349 1.35 15.05 20.92
C MET A 349 2.14 16.32 20.65
N ILE A 350 1.51 17.47 20.51
CA ILE A 350 2.20 18.76 20.38
C ILE A 350 2.99 19.06 21.65
N TRP A 351 2.43 18.83 22.84
CA TRP A 351 3.14 19.03 24.11
C TRP A 351 4.37 18.13 24.22
N GLU A 352 4.28 16.85 23.85
CA GLU A 352 5.44 15.94 23.79
C GLU A 352 6.51 16.46 22.82
N ALA A 353 6.09 17.01 21.66
CA ALA A 353 7.00 17.63 20.71
C ALA A 353 7.69 18.86 21.33
N LEU A 354 6.95 19.78 21.95
CA LEU A 354 7.45 21.00 22.55
C LEU A 354 8.44 20.72 23.70
N ARG A 355 8.21 19.68 24.48
CA ARG A 355 9.10 19.25 25.57
C ARG A 355 10.50 18.90 25.11
N THR A 356 10.67 18.48 23.88
CA THR A 356 12.01 18.11 23.37
C THR A 356 12.95 19.29 23.30
N ARG A 357 12.43 20.52 23.15
CA ARG A 357 13.20 21.76 22.92
C ARG A 357 14.22 21.66 21.79
N ARG A 358 14.03 20.74 20.86
CA ARG A 358 14.97 20.46 19.76
C ARG A 358 14.58 21.17 18.47
N PHE A 359 13.87 22.29 18.55
CA PHE A 359 13.43 23.06 17.40
C PHE A 359 13.32 24.54 17.76
N ASP A 360 13.38 25.38 16.73
CA ASP A 360 13.10 26.79 16.87
C ASP A 360 11.58 27.03 16.76
N ILE A 361 10.96 27.40 17.89
CA ILE A 361 9.52 27.67 17.95
C ILE A 361 9.13 28.91 17.13
N ASN A 362 10.12 29.80 16.89
CA ASN A 362 9.95 31.03 16.13
C ASN A 362 10.39 30.90 14.68
N ALA A 363 10.71 29.67 14.23
CA ALA A 363 11.03 29.42 12.82
C ALA A 363 9.91 29.95 11.92
N LYS A 364 10.29 30.65 10.86
CA LYS A 364 9.38 31.23 9.88
C LYS A 364 9.15 30.24 8.74
N ASP A 365 7.90 30.13 8.30
CA ASP A 365 7.55 29.46 7.05
C ASP A 365 7.92 30.30 5.81
N PRO A 366 7.70 29.85 4.58
CA PRO A 366 7.98 30.62 3.35
C PRO A 366 7.19 31.93 3.20
N ARG A 367 6.19 32.17 4.06
CA ARG A 367 5.41 33.42 4.11
C ARG A 367 5.86 34.33 5.26
N GLY A 368 6.92 33.94 5.96
CA GLY A 368 7.38 34.60 7.18
C GLY A 368 6.51 34.30 8.40
N ASP A 369 5.52 33.38 8.30
CA ASP A 369 4.66 33.04 9.40
C ASP A 369 5.39 32.13 10.41
N THR A 370 5.31 32.42 11.71
CA THR A 370 5.75 31.52 12.78
C THR A 370 4.61 30.57 13.18
N ALA A 371 4.87 29.60 14.04
CA ALA A 371 3.84 28.72 14.58
C ALA A 371 2.70 29.51 15.23
N LEU A 372 3.01 30.63 15.88
CA LEU A 372 2.00 31.52 16.49
C LEU A 372 1.15 32.25 15.44
N HIS A 373 1.72 32.61 14.28
CA HIS A 373 0.95 33.14 13.14
C HIS A 373 0.00 32.08 12.58
N THR A 374 0.48 30.83 12.44
CA THR A 374 -0.36 29.71 12.00
C THR A 374 -1.53 29.47 12.94
N PHE A 375 -1.26 29.49 14.25
CA PHE A 375 -2.32 29.45 15.27
C PHE A 375 -3.33 30.59 15.09
N ALA A 376 -2.86 31.83 14.93
CA ALA A 376 -3.71 32.99 14.71
C ALA A 376 -4.57 32.87 13.43
N ASN A 377 -3.98 32.38 12.34
CA ASN A 377 -4.69 32.13 11.08
C ASN A 377 -5.80 31.08 11.26
N ILE A 378 -5.55 29.99 11.98
CA ILE A 378 -6.55 28.95 12.27
C ILE A 378 -7.70 29.56 13.08
N CYS A 379 -7.40 30.33 14.11
CA CYS A 379 -8.41 30.99 14.93
C CYS A 379 -9.24 32.02 14.15
N SER A 380 -8.61 32.74 13.19
CA SER A 380 -9.32 33.74 12.38
C SER A 380 -10.23 33.13 11.31
N THR A 381 -9.85 31.98 10.74
CA THR A 381 -10.59 31.31 9.67
C THR A 381 -11.65 30.35 10.18
N HIS A 382 -11.44 29.75 11.34
CA HIS A 382 -12.30 28.72 11.92
C HIS A 382 -12.82 29.13 13.30
N ARG A 383 -13.61 30.22 13.36
CA ARG A 383 -14.13 30.79 14.61
C ARG A 383 -14.87 29.81 15.52
N PHE A 384 -15.43 28.73 14.95
CA PHE A 384 -16.13 27.71 15.73
C PHE A 384 -15.17 26.91 16.64
N TRP A 385 -13.93 26.69 16.21
CA TRP A 385 -12.92 25.94 16.96
C TRP A 385 -12.33 26.73 18.12
N CYS A 386 -12.27 28.06 17.99
CA CYS A 386 -11.70 28.96 18.99
C CYS A 386 -12.53 29.05 20.31
N LYS A 387 -13.73 28.50 20.34
CA LYS A 387 -14.58 28.46 21.55
C LYS A 387 -14.16 27.36 22.54
N HIS A 388 -13.27 26.47 22.13
CA HIS A 388 -12.85 25.36 22.97
C HIS A 388 -11.65 25.73 23.86
N LEU A 389 -11.71 25.32 25.13
CA LEU A 389 -10.64 25.46 26.12
C LEU A 389 -9.28 24.94 25.59
N HIS A 390 -9.31 23.96 24.70
CA HIS A 390 -8.13 23.36 24.07
C HIS A 390 -7.26 24.38 23.29
N PHE A 391 -7.84 25.38 22.66
CA PHE A 391 -7.09 26.41 21.94
C PHE A 391 -6.41 27.41 22.90
N ILE A 392 -7.03 27.70 24.04
CA ILE A 392 -6.38 28.50 25.08
C ILE A 392 -5.18 27.75 25.63
N ASN A 393 -5.32 26.46 25.92
CA ASN A 393 -4.23 25.61 26.38
C ASN A 393 -3.09 25.55 25.35
N LEU A 394 -3.42 25.46 24.06
CA LEU A 394 -2.45 25.46 22.99
C LEU A 394 -1.69 26.78 22.90
N LEU A 395 -2.38 27.92 22.99
CA LEU A 395 -1.75 29.23 23.02
C LEU A 395 -0.81 29.37 24.22
N ASP A 396 -1.29 29.00 25.40
CA ASP A 396 -0.48 29.04 26.63
C ASP A 396 0.77 28.17 26.48
N MET A 397 0.64 26.95 25.95
CA MET A 397 1.76 26.07 25.65
C MET A 397 2.78 26.74 24.72
N LEU A 398 2.34 27.30 23.57
CA LEU A 398 3.24 27.97 22.64
C LEU A 398 4.00 29.11 23.29
N LEU A 399 3.33 29.95 24.10
CA LEU A 399 3.94 31.07 24.82
C LEU A 399 4.91 30.60 25.90
N GLN A 400 4.56 29.57 26.68
CA GLN A 400 5.43 28.99 27.71
C GLN A 400 6.73 28.41 27.13
N TYR A 401 6.69 27.91 25.91
CA TYR A 401 7.87 27.40 25.21
C TYR A 401 8.61 28.47 24.40
N GLY A 402 8.24 29.74 24.52
CA GLY A 402 8.98 30.89 24.01
C GLY A 402 8.57 31.36 22.63
N ALA A 403 7.32 31.10 22.20
CA ALA A 403 6.82 31.71 20.97
C ALA A 403 6.74 33.23 21.10
N ASP A 404 7.42 33.92 20.19
CA ASP A 404 7.50 35.39 20.18
C ASP A 404 6.28 35.98 19.45
N LYS A 405 5.49 36.75 20.20
CA LYS A 405 4.27 37.41 19.73
C LYS A 405 4.53 38.68 18.92
N THR A 406 5.78 39.17 18.93
CA THR A 406 6.15 40.45 18.29
C THR A 406 6.72 40.29 16.89
N ILE A 407 7.07 39.06 16.50
CA ILE A 407 7.61 38.78 15.17
C ILE A 407 6.58 39.15 14.10
N GLU A 408 7.01 39.87 13.09
CA GLU A 408 6.22 40.16 11.89
C GLU A 408 6.50 39.15 10.78
N ASN A 409 5.44 38.78 10.05
CA ASN A 409 5.54 37.98 8.84
C ASN A 409 5.92 38.86 7.63
N ASP A 410 6.05 38.27 6.44
CA ASP A 410 6.42 38.99 5.20
C ASP A 410 5.38 40.03 4.77
N ARG A 411 4.18 40.03 5.38
CA ARG A 411 3.13 41.05 5.17
C ARG A 411 3.15 42.14 6.23
N GLY A 412 4.17 42.19 7.09
CA GLY A 412 4.26 43.14 8.19
C GLY A 412 3.18 42.94 9.27
N LYS A 413 2.64 41.73 9.42
CA LYS A 413 1.63 41.44 10.41
C LYS A 413 2.22 40.58 11.53
N THR A 414 1.95 40.97 12.77
CA THR A 414 2.19 40.11 13.93
C THR A 414 1.08 39.07 14.07
N PRO A 415 1.27 37.98 14.86
CA PRO A 415 0.22 37.00 15.14
C PRO A 415 -1.06 37.65 15.69
N PHE A 416 -0.89 38.62 16.55
CA PHE A 416 -2.00 39.44 17.09
C PHE A 416 -2.69 40.26 15.97
N GLY A 417 -1.91 40.89 15.09
CA GLY A 417 -2.44 41.64 13.94
C GLY A 417 -3.28 40.79 13.00
N ILE A 418 -2.98 39.48 12.86
CA ILE A 418 -3.78 38.55 12.07
C ILE A 418 -5.12 38.26 12.76
N LEU A 419 -5.12 37.98 14.06
CA LEU A 419 -6.33 37.68 14.81
C LEU A 419 -7.39 38.85 14.74
N PHE A 420 -6.91 40.06 14.71
CA PHE A 420 -7.79 41.24 14.76
C PHE A 420 -8.02 41.93 13.38
N SER A 421 -7.17 41.66 12.39
CA SER A 421 -7.35 42.23 11.03
C SER A 421 -8.41 41.49 10.19
N SER A 422 -8.83 40.31 10.57
CA SER A 422 -9.89 39.55 9.89
C SER A 422 -11.32 40.06 10.25
N GLY A 423 -11.41 41.16 11.00
CA GLY A 423 -12.67 41.86 11.28
C GLY A 423 -13.17 42.79 10.17
N GLY A 424 -12.50 42.90 9.05
CA GLY A 424 -12.93 43.78 7.96
C GLY A 424 -13.22 43.05 6.67
N THR A 425 -14.48 42.95 6.34
CA THR A 425 -15.16 42.79 5.02
C THR A 425 -16.14 41.63 4.88
N TYR A 426 -16.50 40.95 5.96
CA TYR A 426 -17.79 40.27 5.92
C TYR A 426 -18.79 41.19 6.68
N GLU A 427 -19.68 41.82 5.93
CA GLU A 427 -20.89 42.40 6.47
C GLU A 427 -21.63 41.28 7.21
N PHE A 428 -21.45 41.22 8.54
CA PHE A 428 -22.32 40.43 9.39
C PHE A 428 -23.73 41.05 9.27
N GLY A 429 -24.63 40.28 8.68
CA GLY A 429 -26.05 40.59 8.88
C GLY A 429 -26.29 40.70 10.37
N VAL A 430 -26.95 41.79 10.81
CA VAL A 430 -27.25 42.09 12.22
C VAL A 430 -27.94 40.93 12.95
N SER A 431 -28.54 39.98 12.21
CA SER A 431 -29.14 38.74 12.69
C SER A 431 -28.11 37.68 13.21
N ASP A 432 -26.91 37.58 12.61
CA ASP A 432 -25.92 36.58 13.00
C ASP A 432 -25.10 37.03 14.23
N LEU A 433 -24.92 38.33 14.38
CA LEU A 433 -24.30 38.93 15.57
C LEU A 433 -25.10 38.69 16.85
N HIS A 434 -26.43 38.68 16.80
CA HIS A 434 -27.28 38.47 17.99
C HIS A 434 -27.21 37.01 18.50
N TYR A 435 -26.97 36.04 17.62
CA TYR A 435 -26.84 34.64 18.04
C TYR A 435 -25.43 34.31 18.58
N GLU A 436 -24.39 34.99 18.07
CA GLU A 436 -23.00 34.77 18.50
C GLU A 436 -22.57 35.63 19.70
N LEU A 437 -23.12 36.84 19.87
CA LEU A 437 -22.83 37.69 21.00
C LEU A 437 -23.35 37.17 22.34
N ASN A 438 -24.31 36.25 22.32
CA ASN A 438 -24.78 35.54 23.52
C ASN A 438 -23.94 34.34 23.93
N SER A 439 -22.91 33.90 23.14
CA SER A 439 -21.98 32.89 23.60
C SER A 439 -20.88 33.53 24.44
N THR A 440 -21.09 33.56 25.74
CA THR A 440 -20.12 34.00 26.77
C THR A 440 -18.71 33.35 26.59
N GLY A 441 -18.60 32.23 25.90
CA GLY A 441 -17.36 31.54 25.66
C GLY A 441 -16.40 32.22 24.66
N PHE A 442 -16.91 32.80 23.54
CA PHE A 442 -16.02 33.42 22.54
C PHE A 442 -15.47 34.78 23.01
N LEU A 443 -16.28 35.58 23.68
CA LEU A 443 -15.81 36.83 24.30
C LEU A 443 -14.79 36.56 25.42
N HIS A 444 -14.98 35.48 26.19
CA HIS A 444 -14.03 35.06 27.21
C HIS A 444 -12.73 34.60 26.57
N PHE A 445 -12.80 33.81 25.50
CA PHE A 445 -11.63 33.40 24.71
C PHE A 445 -10.85 34.61 24.17
N LEU A 446 -11.52 35.54 23.48
CA LEU A 446 -10.87 36.75 22.96
C LEU A 446 -10.24 37.58 24.06
N LYS A 447 -10.92 37.73 25.20
CA LYS A 447 -10.41 38.47 26.37
C LYS A 447 -9.17 37.77 26.96
N THR A 448 -9.22 36.47 27.08
CA THR A 448 -8.08 35.65 27.58
C THR A 448 -6.88 35.70 26.62
N VAL A 449 -7.13 35.50 25.32
CA VAL A 449 -6.11 35.63 24.27
C VAL A 449 -5.53 37.05 24.25
N TYR A 450 -6.36 38.06 24.36
CA TYR A 450 -5.93 39.47 24.45
C TYR A 450 -5.04 39.72 25.68
N GLN A 451 -5.41 39.19 26.85
CA GLN A 451 -4.60 39.30 28.06
C GLN A 451 -3.26 38.56 27.92
N MET A 452 -3.26 37.34 27.39
CA MET A 452 -2.04 36.56 27.18
C MET A 452 -1.08 37.17 26.14
N LEU A 453 -1.62 37.90 25.17
CA LEU A 453 -0.79 38.55 24.13
C LEU A 453 -0.35 39.96 24.51
N LEU A 454 -0.98 40.61 25.51
CA LEU A 454 -0.56 41.93 26.02
C LEU A 454 0.47 41.85 27.15
N LEU A 455 0.44 40.79 27.97
CA LEU A 455 1.47 40.48 28.96
C LEU A 455 2.69 39.89 28.32
#